data_e138f5aae992224e157270997b66e51e
#
_entry.id   e138f5aae992224e157270997b66e51e
#
_cell.length_a   1.000
_cell.length_b   1.000
_cell.length_c   1.000
_cell.angle_alpha   90.00
_cell.angle_beta   90.00
_cell.angle_gamma   90.00
#
_symmetry.space_group_name_H-M   'P 1'
#
loop_
_entity.id
_entity.type
_entity.pdbx_description
1 polymer ?
#
loop_
_entity_poly.entity_id
_entity_poly.type
_entity_poly.pdbx_seq_one_letter_code
_entity_poly.pdbx_strand_id
1 'polypeptide(L)'
;MHATDFGRTLIIANPAAQSGAAHEVAERLQRFLDMTASASQFDLVLTERMGHAKELAAQATGYHTVIALGGDGVIHEVVNGLMTQKEDVRPALAILPVGSGNDFAQTLGIDDFSGKDFGALLTCELQRQDIGRIRSWNPASGSGEAAVEYYDQTLSVGIDAA
;
A
#
# COMPACT_ATOMS: atom_id res chain seq x y z
N MET A 1 0.78 26.09 2.02
CA MET A 1 0.70 24.62 2.01
C MET A 1 -0.38 24.26 1.00
N HIS A 2 -0.01 23.63 -0.09
CA HIS A 2 -0.99 23.12 -1.04
C HIS A 2 -1.39 21.73 -0.52
N ALA A 3 -2.68 21.53 -0.23
CA ALA A 3 -3.21 20.20 0.05
C ALA A 3 -2.90 19.31 -1.15
N THR A 4 -2.39 18.10 -0.90
CA THR A 4 -2.16 17.14 -1.97
C THR A 4 -3.52 16.76 -2.55
N ASP A 5 -3.72 17.02 -3.84
CA ASP A 5 -4.89 16.52 -4.53
C ASP A 5 -4.69 15.02 -4.80
N PHE A 6 -5.36 14.19 -4.02
CA PHE A 6 -5.31 12.74 -4.20
C PHE A 6 -5.91 12.28 -5.53
N GLY A 7 -6.70 13.13 -6.18
CA GLY A 7 -7.45 12.75 -7.35
C GLY A 7 -8.34 11.51 -7.09
N ARG A 8 -8.63 10.76 -8.14
CA ARG A 8 -9.35 9.50 -7.98
C ARG A 8 -8.47 8.49 -7.25
N THR A 9 -8.97 7.98 -6.13
CA THR A 9 -8.19 7.19 -5.16
C THR A 9 -8.79 5.80 -4.95
N LEU A 10 -7.95 4.77 -4.99
CA LEU A 10 -8.28 3.41 -4.59
C LEU A 10 -7.71 3.13 -3.19
N ILE A 11 -8.57 2.75 -2.25
CA ILE A 11 -8.19 2.32 -0.90
C ILE A 11 -8.21 0.80 -0.87
N ILE A 12 -7.06 0.19 -0.61
CA ILE A 12 -6.91 -1.26 -0.47
C ILE A 12 -6.66 -1.54 1.02
N ALA A 13 -7.61 -2.21 1.66
CA ALA A 13 -7.56 -2.49 3.10
C ALA A 13 -7.54 -3.99 3.38
N ASN A 14 -6.65 -4.44 4.28
CA ASN A 14 -6.71 -5.80 4.80
C ASN A 14 -7.56 -5.85 6.08
N PRO A 15 -8.79 -6.39 6.03
CA PRO A 15 -9.68 -6.40 7.18
C PRO A 15 -9.17 -7.24 8.35
N ALA A 16 -8.27 -8.20 8.09
CA ALA A 16 -7.70 -9.08 9.11
C ALA A 16 -6.49 -8.47 9.86
N ALA A 17 -5.97 -7.33 9.41
CA ALA A 17 -4.82 -6.69 10.07
C ALA A 17 -5.18 -6.28 11.50
N GLN A 18 -4.22 -6.48 12.43
CA GLN A 18 -4.41 -6.25 13.87
C GLN A 18 -5.71 -6.86 14.45
N SER A 19 -5.94 -8.13 14.15
CA SER A 19 -7.11 -8.86 14.66
C SER A 19 -8.47 -8.19 14.33
N GLY A 20 -8.54 -7.51 13.18
CA GLY A 20 -9.76 -6.87 12.69
C GLY A 20 -9.82 -5.36 12.91
N ALA A 21 -8.87 -4.74 13.61
CA ALA A 21 -8.85 -3.29 13.82
C ALA A 21 -8.80 -2.51 12.49
N ALA A 22 -8.15 -3.04 11.47
CA ALA A 22 -8.10 -2.40 10.16
C ALA A 22 -9.48 -2.28 9.49
N HIS A 23 -10.41 -3.19 9.77
CA HIS A 23 -11.78 -3.07 9.27
C HIS A 23 -12.49 -1.84 9.86
N GLU A 24 -12.40 -1.64 11.17
CA GLU A 24 -12.97 -0.46 11.85
C GLU A 24 -12.35 0.84 11.35
N VAL A 25 -11.01 0.84 11.14
CA VAL A 25 -10.30 1.99 10.58
C VAL A 25 -10.77 2.29 9.16
N ALA A 26 -10.98 1.27 8.32
CA ALA A 26 -11.48 1.43 6.95
C ALA A 26 -12.88 2.05 6.93
N GLU A 27 -13.80 1.59 7.79
CA GLU A 27 -15.15 2.18 7.90
C GLU A 27 -15.12 3.64 8.38
N ARG A 28 -14.22 3.95 9.32
CA ARG A 28 -14.05 5.33 9.81
C ARG A 28 -13.45 6.23 8.75
N LEU A 29 -12.47 5.74 7.98
CA LEU A 29 -11.90 6.44 6.85
C LEU A 29 -12.97 6.75 5.79
N GLN A 30 -13.78 5.75 5.43
CA GLN A 30 -14.88 5.95 4.48
C GLN A 30 -15.81 7.08 4.95
N ARG A 31 -16.25 7.04 6.20
CA ARG A 31 -17.10 8.10 6.76
C ARG A 31 -16.44 9.49 6.74
N PHE A 32 -15.14 9.55 7.03
CA PHE A 32 -14.39 10.80 6.97
C PHE A 32 -14.35 11.36 5.54
N LEU A 33 -14.08 10.50 4.56
CA LEU A 33 -14.01 10.88 3.14
C LEU A 33 -15.38 11.31 2.61
N ASP A 34 -16.46 10.63 3.00
CA ASP A 34 -17.83 11.00 2.64
C ASP A 34 -18.23 12.40 3.15
N MET A 35 -17.63 12.82 4.27
CA MET A 35 -17.90 14.14 4.88
C MET A 35 -17.01 15.26 4.35
N THR A 36 -15.77 14.94 3.93
CA THR A 36 -14.74 15.95 3.63
C THR A 36 -14.39 16.04 2.15
N ALA A 37 -14.67 15.01 1.37
CA ALA A 37 -14.37 14.94 -0.05
C ALA A 37 -15.58 14.48 -0.86
N SER A 38 -15.55 14.68 -2.18
CA SER A 38 -16.56 14.09 -3.05
C SER A 38 -16.43 12.57 -3.00
N ALA A 39 -17.44 11.88 -2.47
CA ALA A 39 -17.48 10.41 -2.34
C ALA A 39 -17.19 9.67 -3.67
N SER A 40 -17.41 10.34 -4.82
CA SER A 40 -17.11 9.81 -6.15
C SER A 40 -15.62 9.70 -6.50
N GLN A 41 -14.73 10.17 -5.62
CA GLN A 41 -13.28 10.12 -5.83
C GLN A 41 -12.59 8.95 -5.12
N PHE A 42 -13.30 8.23 -4.26
CA PHE A 42 -12.73 7.17 -3.43
C PHE A 42 -13.46 5.85 -3.62
N ASP A 43 -12.69 4.83 -3.98
CA ASP A 43 -13.15 3.44 -4.04
C ASP A 43 -12.46 2.65 -2.92
N LEU A 44 -13.21 2.02 -2.01
CA LEU A 44 -12.68 1.17 -0.94
C LEU A 44 -12.87 -0.30 -1.29
N VAL A 45 -11.79 -1.08 -1.28
CA VAL A 45 -11.80 -2.52 -1.51
C VAL A 45 -11.11 -3.24 -0.36
N LEU A 46 -11.80 -4.20 0.23
CA LEU A 46 -11.25 -5.09 1.24
C LEU A 46 -10.57 -6.28 0.57
N THR A 47 -9.38 -6.66 1.05
CA THR A 47 -8.70 -7.85 0.55
C THR A 47 -9.34 -9.11 1.13
N GLU A 48 -9.40 -10.16 0.32
CA GLU A 48 -10.05 -11.44 0.68
C GLU A 48 -9.03 -12.55 0.96
N ARG A 49 -7.81 -12.40 0.45
CA ARG A 49 -6.75 -13.41 0.50
C ARG A 49 -5.37 -12.79 0.31
N MET A 50 -4.34 -13.56 0.62
CA MET A 50 -2.96 -13.22 0.28
C MET A 50 -2.81 -13.01 -1.25
N GLY A 51 -2.05 -12.01 -1.64
CA GLY A 51 -1.85 -11.63 -3.04
C GLY A 51 -2.97 -10.76 -3.64
N HIS A 52 -4.13 -10.62 -2.97
CA HIS A 52 -5.25 -9.84 -3.53
C HIS A 52 -4.92 -8.34 -3.60
N ALA A 53 -4.21 -7.79 -2.61
CA ALA A 53 -3.78 -6.40 -2.66
C ALA A 53 -2.84 -6.12 -3.84
N LYS A 54 -1.95 -7.06 -4.18
CA LYS A 54 -1.08 -6.99 -5.36
C LYS A 54 -1.88 -6.95 -6.66
N GLU A 55 -2.88 -7.81 -6.78
CA GLU A 55 -3.74 -7.86 -7.97
C GLU A 55 -4.54 -6.56 -8.14
N LEU A 56 -5.14 -6.05 -7.07
CA LEU A 56 -5.87 -4.79 -7.06
C LEU A 56 -4.96 -3.62 -7.46
N ALA A 57 -3.78 -3.53 -6.88
CA ALA A 57 -2.82 -2.48 -7.18
C ALA A 57 -2.29 -2.56 -8.62
N ALA A 58 -2.07 -3.77 -9.15
CA ALA A 58 -1.66 -3.97 -10.54
C ALA A 58 -2.73 -3.49 -11.54
N GLN A 59 -4.00 -3.53 -11.16
CA GLN A 59 -5.14 -3.13 -11.96
C GLN A 59 -5.61 -1.69 -11.70
N ALA A 60 -4.96 -0.95 -10.81
CA ALA A 60 -5.34 0.39 -10.40
C ALA A 60 -5.08 1.46 -11.51
N THR A 61 -5.39 1.12 -12.76
CA THR A 61 -5.27 2.04 -13.89
C THR A 61 -6.37 3.09 -13.85
N GLY A 62 -6.00 4.36 -14.05
CA GLY A 62 -6.95 5.48 -13.97
C GLY A 62 -7.19 6.02 -12.57
N TYR A 63 -6.55 5.45 -11.55
CA TYR A 63 -6.41 6.08 -10.24
C TYR A 63 -5.17 6.98 -10.22
N HIS A 64 -5.23 8.07 -9.46
CA HIS A 64 -4.09 8.95 -9.21
C HIS A 64 -3.33 8.50 -7.97
N THR A 65 -4.06 7.95 -7.01
CA THR A 65 -3.50 7.50 -5.72
C THR A 65 -4.05 6.12 -5.36
N VAL A 66 -3.19 5.31 -4.76
CA VAL A 66 -3.57 4.07 -4.05
C VAL A 66 -3.21 4.26 -2.58
N ILE A 67 -4.18 4.03 -1.68
CA ILE A 67 -3.95 4.02 -0.24
C ILE A 67 -3.87 2.57 0.22
N ALA A 68 -2.72 2.16 0.77
CA ALA A 68 -2.56 0.88 1.43
C ALA A 68 -2.92 1.01 2.92
N LEU A 69 -3.99 0.37 3.36
CA LEU A 69 -4.45 0.35 4.75
C LEU A 69 -4.22 -1.03 5.35
N GLY A 70 -3.25 -1.12 6.24
CA GLY A 70 -2.87 -2.38 6.89
C GLY A 70 -1.43 -2.37 7.38
N GLY A 71 -0.86 -3.54 7.64
CA GLY A 71 0.55 -3.70 8.02
C GLY A 71 1.47 -3.89 6.82
N ASP A 72 2.74 -4.17 7.10
CA ASP A 72 3.82 -4.30 6.09
C ASP A 72 3.49 -5.27 4.96
N GLY A 73 2.80 -6.38 5.24
CA GLY A 73 2.40 -7.35 4.22
C GLY A 73 1.48 -6.76 3.14
N VAL A 74 0.51 -5.93 3.51
CA VAL A 74 -0.38 -5.24 2.54
C VAL A 74 0.40 -4.21 1.76
N ILE A 75 1.25 -3.45 2.43
CA ILE A 75 2.09 -2.43 1.78
C ILE A 75 2.99 -3.10 0.74
N HIS A 76 3.67 -4.19 1.12
CA HIS A 76 4.51 -4.98 0.23
C HIS A 76 3.75 -5.50 -1.00
N GLU A 77 2.56 -6.06 -0.81
CA GLU A 77 1.70 -6.52 -1.93
C GLU A 77 1.32 -5.36 -2.85
N VAL A 78 0.91 -4.20 -2.29
CA VAL A 78 0.53 -3.02 -3.07
C VAL A 78 1.73 -2.49 -3.86
N VAL A 79 2.90 -2.35 -3.23
CA VAL A 79 4.15 -1.96 -3.93
C VAL A 79 4.42 -2.89 -5.11
N ASN A 80 4.38 -4.20 -4.89
CA ASN A 80 4.62 -5.19 -5.94
C ASN A 80 3.59 -5.13 -7.08
N GLY A 81 2.34 -4.79 -6.77
CA GLY A 81 1.31 -4.56 -7.78
C GLY A 81 1.57 -3.30 -8.59
N LEU A 82 1.81 -2.17 -7.93
CA LEU A 82 2.08 -0.88 -8.58
C LEU A 82 3.34 -0.94 -9.47
N MET A 83 4.37 -1.66 -9.05
CA MET A 83 5.62 -1.79 -9.81
C MET A 83 5.47 -2.61 -11.09
N THR A 84 4.34 -3.26 -11.33
CA THR A 84 4.03 -3.87 -12.64
C THR A 84 3.57 -2.84 -13.67
N GLN A 85 3.14 -1.67 -13.22
CA GLN A 85 2.67 -0.60 -14.10
C GLN A 85 3.86 0.24 -14.61
N LYS A 86 3.67 0.88 -15.77
CA LYS A 86 4.65 1.86 -16.27
C LYS A 86 4.68 3.09 -15.37
N GLU A 87 5.85 3.69 -15.22
CA GLU A 87 6.08 4.82 -14.31
C GLU A 87 5.16 6.02 -14.60
N ASP A 88 4.92 6.30 -15.87
CA ASP A 88 4.11 7.44 -16.34
C ASP A 88 2.62 7.36 -16.00
N VAL A 89 2.12 6.16 -15.71
CA VAL A 89 0.70 5.91 -15.39
C VAL A 89 0.49 5.31 -13.99
N ARG A 90 1.58 5.10 -13.27
CA ARG A 90 1.56 4.49 -11.94
C ARG A 90 0.99 5.45 -10.92
N PRO A 91 -0.06 5.05 -10.16
CA PRO A 91 -0.57 5.85 -9.06
C PRO A 91 0.50 6.12 -7.98
N ALA A 92 0.37 7.25 -7.30
CA ALA A 92 1.11 7.49 -6.07
C ALA A 92 0.65 6.52 -4.97
N LEU A 93 1.55 6.14 -4.07
CA LEU A 93 1.23 5.31 -2.91
C LEU A 93 1.11 6.18 -1.67
N ALA A 94 -0.01 6.10 -0.96
CA ALA A 94 -0.16 6.57 0.41
C ALA A 94 -0.30 5.37 1.34
N ILE A 95 0.15 5.51 2.59
CA ILE A 95 0.18 4.42 3.56
C ILE A 95 -0.60 4.85 4.80
N LEU A 96 -1.52 3.99 5.23
CA LEU A 96 -2.18 4.06 6.53
C LEU A 96 -1.79 2.82 7.34
N PRO A 97 -0.72 2.93 8.16
CA PRO A 97 -0.18 1.80 8.87
C PRO A 97 -1.10 1.35 9.99
N VAL A 98 -1.67 0.16 9.85
CA VAL A 98 -2.50 -0.53 10.85
C VAL A 98 -1.97 -1.95 10.96
N GLY A 99 -0.80 -2.11 11.49
CA GLY A 99 -0.10 -3.37 11.67
C GLY A 99 0.67 -3.41 12.98
N SER A 100 1.28 -4.53 13.30
CA SER A 100 2.09 -4.69 14.52
C SER A 100 3.52 -4.18 14.36
N GLY A 101 4.09 -4.22 13.16
CA GLY A 101 5.45 -3.74 12.85
C GLY A 101 5.41 -2.32 12.30
N ASN A 102 4.82 -2.16 11.13
CA ASN A 102 4.75 -0.90 10.39
C ASN A 102 6.15 -0.33 10.06
N ASP A 103 7.10 -1.22 9.77
CA ASP A 103 8.52 -0.87 9.61
C ASP A 103 8.74 0.10 8.44
N PHE A 104 8.03 -0.11 7.33
CA PHE A 104 8.14 0.80 6.19
C PHE A 104 7.58 2.19 6.51
N ALA A 105 6.45 2.25 7.18
CA ALA A 105 5.88 3.52 7.62
C ALA A 105 6.83 4.27 8.56
N GLN A 106 7.44 3.57 9.52
CA GLN A 106 8.44 4.15 10.43
C GLN A 106 9.67 4.69 9.67
N THR A 107 10.16 3.95 8.68
CA THR A 107 11.27 4.39 7.81
C THR A 107 10.95 5.69 7.07
N LEU A 108 9.68 5.88 6.70
CA LEU A 108 9.19 7.10 6.06
C LEU A 108 8.84 8.22 7.06
N GLY A 109 8.99 7.99 8.36
CA GLY A 109 8.61 8.93 9.42
C GLY A 109 7.09 9.08 9.57
N ILE A 110 6.33 8.07 9.15
CA ILE A 110 4.88 8.01 9.31
C ILE A 110 4.60 7.31 10.64
N ASP A 111 4.00 8.02 11.58
CA ASP A 111 3.62 7.46 12.88
C ASP A 111 2.53 6.39 12.74
N ASP A 112 2.46 5.50 13.75
CA ASP A 112 1.42 4.48 13.81
C ASP A 112 0.04 5.14 13.75
N PHE A 113 -0.71 4.76 12.72
CA PHE A 113 -2.01 5.35 12.44
C PHE A 113 -3.09 4.62 13.24
N SER A 114 -3.33 5.12 14.45
CA SER A 114 -4.38 4.56 15.33
C SER A 114 -5.81 4.87 14.85
N GLY A 115 -5.96 5.42 13.65
CA GLY A 115 -7.25 5.78 13.06
C GLY A 115 -7.97 6.94 13.76
N LYS A 116 -7.26 7.75 14.54
CA LYS A 116 -7.89 8.84 15.30
C LYS A 116 -8.01 10.14 14.52
N ASP A 117 -7.07 10.41 13.63
CA ASP A 117 -7.05 11.65 12.85
C ASP A 117 -6.63 11.40 11.40
N PHE A 118 -7.59 11.51 10.50
CA PHE A 118 -7.34 11.42 9.05
C PHE A 118 -6.94 12.75 8.43
N GLY A 119 -6.88 13.83 9.22
CA GLY A 119 -6.51 15.17 8.73
C GLY A 119 -5.12 15.23 8.10
N ALA A 120 -4.20 14.40 8.56
CA ALA A 120 -2.86 14.29 7.99
C ALA A 120 -2.88 13.89 6.50
N LEU A 121 -3.86 13.11 6.04
CA LEU A 121 -4.02 12.79 4.62
C LEU A 121 -4.26 14.04 3.77
N LEU A 122 -4.92 15.04 4.31
CA LEU A 122 -5.24 16.28 3.58
C LEU A 122 -4.05 17.25 3.48
N THR A 123 -2.96 16.98 4.18
CA THR A 123 -1.79 17.86 4.28
C THR A 123 -0.47 17.18 3.90
N CYS A 124 -0.52 15.92 3.43
CA CYS A 124 0.68 15.20 3.04
C CYS A 124 1.28 15.74 1.74
N GLU A 125 2.57 15.53 1.56
CA GLU A 125 3.31 15.90 0.36
C GLU A 125 3.79 14.66 -0.38
N LEU A 126 3.84 14.74 -1.71
CA LEU A 126 4.34 13.67 -2.55
C LEU A 126 5.87 13.65 -2.51
N GLN A 127 6.45 12.51 -2.20
CA GLN A 127 7.89 12.30 -2.20
C GLN A 127 8.26 11.12 -3.11
N ARG A 128 9.45 11.19 -3.70
CA ARG A 128 10.01 10.06 -4.44
C ARG A 128 10.75 9.15 -3.48
N GLN A 129 10.43 7.86 -3.56
CA GLN A 129 11.06 6.80 -2.76
C GLN A 129 11.71 5.77 -3.69
N ASP A 130 12.96 5.41 -3.40
CA ASP A 130 13.63 4.32 -4.07
C ASP A 130 13.06 2.98 -3.60
N ILE A 131 12.83 2.08 -4.56
CA ILE A 131 12.33 0.72 -4.32
C ILE A 131 13.36 -0.27 -4.84
N GLY A 132 13.78 -1.18 -3.99
CA GLY A 132 14.72 -2.23 -4.36
C GLY A 132 14.05 -3.29 -5.23
N ARG A 133 14.79 -3.86 -6.19
CA ARG A 133 14.32 -4.94 -7.05
C ARG A 133 15.25 -6.14 -6.97
N ILE A 134 14.69 -7.30 -6.66
CA ILE A 134 15.39 -8.58 -6.71
C ILE A 134 14.92 -9.42 -7.88
N ARG A 135 15.84 -10.13 -8.49
CA ARG A 135 15.56 -11.20 -9.43
C ARG A 135 16.04 -12.52 -8.83
N SER A 136 15.12 -13.43 -8.62
CA SER A 136 15.44 -14.79 -8.16
C SER A 136 15.24 -15.77 -9.29
N TRP A 137 16.20 -16.66 -9.48
CA TRP A 137 16.07 -17.75 -10.42
C TRP A 137 15.91 -19.07 -9.66
N ASN A 138 14.81 -19.75 -9.90
CA ASN A 138 14.57 -21.08 -9.34
C ASN A 138 14.74 -22.14 -10.45
N PRO A 139 15.87 -22.86 -10.47
CA PRO A 139 16.10 -23.89 -11.49
C PRO A 139 15.08 -25.04 -11.43
N ALA A 140 14.43 -25.24 -10.28
CA ALA A 140 13.42 -26.30 -10.10
C ALA A 140 12.05 -25.95 -10.72
N SER A 141 11.79 -24.69 -11.06
CA SER A 141 10.50 -24.26 -11.63
C SER A 141 10.29 -24.69 -13.10
N GLY A 142 11.34 -25.09 -13.78
CA GLY A 142 11.31 -25.51 -15.21
C GLY A 142 10.94 -24.42 -16.21
N SER A 143 10.53 -23.23 -15.75
CA SER A 143 10.07 -22.13 -16.61
C SER A 143 11.21 -21.31 -17.22
N GLY A 144 12.42 -21.40 -16.67
CA GLY A 144 13.56 -20.56 -17.12
C GLY A 144 13.40 -19.07 -16.87
N GLU A 145 12.26 -18.62 -16.35
CA GLU A 145 11.98 -17.22 -16.04
C GLU A 145 12.40 -16.89 -14.61
N ALA A 146 13.08 -15.77 -14.46
CA ALA A 146 13.41 -15.23 -13.15
C ALA A 146 12.17 -14.56 -12.53
N ALA A 147 11.81 -14.94 -11.30
CA ALA A 147 10.84 -14.17 -10.54
C ALA A 147 11.42 -12.79 -10.21
N VAL A 148 10.61 -11.77 -10.41
CA VAL A 148 10.95 -10.40 -10.03
C VAL A 148 10.08 -10.00 -8.85
N GLU A 149 10.72 -9.48 -7.81
CA GLU A 149 10.04 -8.97 -6.65
C GLU A 149 10.66 -7.63 -6.23
N TYR A 150 9.84 -6.77 -5.69
CA TYR A 150 10.25 -5.47 -5.20
C TYR A 150 10.16 -5.45 -3.68
N TYR A 151 11.16 -4.85 -3.05
CA TYR A 151 11.19 -4.69 -1.60
C TYR A 151 11.31 -3.20 -1.24
N ASP A 152 10.56 -2.82 -0.26
CA ASP A 152 10.38 -1.45 0.22
C ASP A 152 11.19 -1.15 1.49
N GLN A 153 11.71 -2.19 2.16
CA GLN A 153 12.46 -2.04 3.42
C GLN A 153 13.76 -2.82 3.43
N THR A 154 13.67 -4.12 3.70
CA THR A 154 14.81 -4.98 4.00
C THR A 154 14.83 -6.22 3.14
N LEU A 155 16.01 -6.56 2.66
CA LEU A 155 16.30 -7.85 2.04
C LEU A 155 17.32 -8.57 2.90
N SER A 156 16.92 -9.70 3.52
CA SER A 156 17.81 -10.56 4.29
C SER A 156 18.24 -11.79 3.48
N VAL A 157 19.50 -12.16 3.62
CA VAL A 157 20.08 -13.35 2.97
C VAL A 157 20.88 -14.13 3.99
N GLY A 158 20.69 -15.44 4.08
CA GLY A 158 21.39 -16.30 5.02
C GLY A 158 20.61 -16.56 6.31
N ILE A 159 21.27 -16.50 7.48
CA ILE A 159 20.68 -16.84 8.77
C ILE A 159 19.46 -15.96 9.11
N ASP A 160 19.52 -14.70 8.77
CA ASP A 160 18.44 -13.75 9.05
C ASP A 160 17.19 -13.96 8.15
N ALA A 161 17.32 -14.81 7.13
CA ALA A 161 16.24 -15.13 6.20
C ALA A 161 15.52 -16.46 6.52
N ALA A 162 15.87 -17.10 7.64
CA ALA A 162 15.35 -18.42 8.02
C ALA A 162 14.11 -18.34 8.91
#